data_2cdd00b1319a483f5fa3ecac733ef4f7
#
_entry.id   2cdd00b1319a483f5fa3ecac733ef4f7
#
_cell.length_a   1.000
_cell.length_b   1.000
_cell.length_c   1.000
_cell.angle_alpha   90.00
_cell.angle_beta   90.00
_cell.angle_gamma   90.00
#
_symmetry.space_group_name_H-M   'P 1'
#
loop_
_entity.id
_entity.type
_entity.pdbx_description
1 polymer ?
#
loop_
_entity_poly.entity_id
_entity_poly.type
_entity_poly.pdbx_seq_one_letter_code
_entity_poly.pdbx_strand_id
1 'polypeptide(L)'
;MQPVSPSKWLAFAGRLSLMLLACAFTTLTHADENADIGALQIIVPFGPGGGADHLARESAILLNRLLSTPVGVTNIPGATGNAGIAKLIAAPNDGHTMAILTADTFALLAYLNPGWKPTDVVPLGIMMKQRSALFLLATSRFKTWSDFEKEARQRPDTLRVAITGLGSPDYLMLQQLFAKGIKLVPVPLANPQERYRAMSDGKADALYEQYGDVRALVDEKQIRPILMFSAARVPAFADVPASRELGLGNGFDQFRAIVVKAGTDPAKIKTLSDALAKVAGTPQYKTFLEAQAASNDSYIPSKDAAAFLQTQLDAMKRIVEALPFHARYLFDKDELDRYPDTF
;
A
#
# COMPACT_ATOMS: atom_id res chain seq x y z
N MET A 1 -69.82 10.95 -60.62
CA MET A 1 -69.17 10.85 -59.30
C MET A 1 -69.70 9.58 -58.61
N GLN A 2 -68.81 8.55 -58.59
CA GLN A 2 -69.15 7.29 -57.90
C GLN A 2 -68.63 7.33 -56.47
N PRO A 3 -69.33 6.79 -55.48
CA PRO A 3 -68.93 6.80 -54.11
C PRO A 3 -67.85 5.75 -53.88
N VAL A 4 -66.81 6.11 -53.17
CA VAL A 4 -65.68 5.28 -52.74
C VAL A 4 -66.16 4.34 -51.64
N SER A 5 -65.94 3.01 -51.83
CA SER A 5 -66.43 1.97 -50.91
C SER A 5 -65.72 2.03 -49.52
N PRO A 6 -66.43 1.70 -48.41
CA PRO A 6 -65.91 1.80 -47.04
C PRO A 6 -64.78 0.86 -46.69
N SER A 7 -64.47 -0.11 -47.55
CA SER A 7 -63.46 -1.15 -47.27
C SER A 7 -61.99 -0.68 -47.37
N LYS A 8 -61.73 0.50 -47.93
CA LYS A 8 -60.36 1.04 -48.05
C LYS A 8 -59.90 1.83 -46.80
N TRP A 9 -60.81 2.25 -45.97
CA TRP A 9 -60.47 2.98 -44.71
C TRP A 9 -60.04 2.08 -43.57
N LEU A 10 -60.53 0.85 -43.50
CA LEU A 10 -60.16 -0.14 -42.49
C LEU A 10 -58.74 -0.72 -42.66
N ALA A 11 -58.23 -0.73 -43.91
CA ALA A 11 -56.86 -1.20 -44.16
C ALA A 11 -55.79 -0.17 -43.82
N PHE A 12 -56.13 1.14 -43.77
CA PHE A 12 -55.20 2.21 -43.45
C PHE A 12 -55.07 2.42 -41.93
N ALA A 13 -56.17 2.21 -41.17
CA ALA A 13 -56.15 2.31 -39.73
C ALA A 13 -55.40 1.12 -39.05
N GLY A 14 -55.45 -0.10 -39.63
CA GLY A 14 -54.77 -1.27 -39.11
C GLY A 14 -53.23 -1.22 -39.25
N ARG A 15 -52.74 -0.54 -40.30
CA ARG A 15 -51.28 -0.37 -40.50
C ARG A 15 -50.63 0.71 -39.64
N LEU A 16 -51.40 1.72 -39.26
CA LEU A 16 -50.87 2.79 -38.36
C LEU A 16 -50.81 2.33 -36.91
N SER A 17 -51.75 1.47 -36.46
CA SER A 17 -51.72 0.88 -35.10
C SER A 17 -50.61 -0.13 -34.89
N LEU A 18 -50.17 -0.86 -35.93
CA LEU A 18 -49.04 -1.81 -35.82
C LEU A 18 -47.67 -1.10 -35.81
N MET A 19 -47.56 0.08 -36.46
CA MET A 19 -46.32 0.87 -36.41
C MET A 19 -46.14 1.62 -35.07
N LEU A 20 -47.18 1.98 -34.38
CA LEU A 20 -47.11 2.63 -33.05
C LEU A 20 -46.84 1.62 -31.92
N LEU A 21 -47.12 0.32 -32.12
CA LEU A 21 -46.79 -0.73 -31.13
C LEU A 21 -45.35 -1.22 -31.24
N ALA A 22 -44.69 -1.01 -32.39
CA ALA A 22 -43.28 -1.40 -32.61
C ALA A 22 -42.28 -0.37 -32.06
N CYS A 23 -42.68 0.88 -31.81
CA CYS A 23 -41.80 1.92 -31.23
C CYS A 23 -41.81 1.96 -29.68
N ALA A 24 -42.65 1.15 -29.01
CA ALA A 24 -42.79 1.16 -27.55
C ALA A 24 -41.92 0.10 -26.83
N PHE A 25 -41.10 -0.68 -27.56
CA PHE A 25 -40.32 -1.78 -26.96
C PHE A 25 -38.80 -1.64 -27.13
N THR A 26 -38.26 -0.43 -27.33
CA THR A 26 -36.84 -0.20 -27.26
C THR A 26 -36.46 0.94 -26.30
N THR A 27 -37.13 1.00 -25.17
CA THR A 27 -36.46 1.48 -23.99
C THR A 27 -35.65 0.31 -23.45
N LEU A 28 -34.48 0.05 -24.10
CA LEU A 28 -33.36 -0.58 -23.40
C LEU A 28 -33.15 0.23 -22.14
N THR A 29 -33.69 -0.26 -21.04
CA THR A 29 -33.19 0.11 -19.72
C THR A 29 -31.69 -0.14 -19.79
N HIS A 30 -30.91 0.92 -20.02
CA HIS A 30 -29.59 0.96 -19.45
C HIS A 30 -29.86 0.78 -17.97
N ALA A 31 -29.71 -0.45 -17.48
CA ALA A 31 -29.54 -0.69 -16.07
C ALA A 31 -28.43 0.28 -15.67
N ASP A 32 -28.78 1.22 -14.81
CA ASP A 32 -27.84 2.15 -14.21
C ASP A 32 -26.77 1.27 -13.57
N GLU A 33 -25.59 1.14 -14.22
CA GLU A 33 -24.47 0.37 -13.69
C GLU A 33 -23.93 0.96 -12.38
N ASN A 34 -24.49 2.09 -11.96
CA ASN A 34 -24.35 2.69 -10.65
C ASN A 34 -25.48 2.19 -9.72
N ALA A 35 -25.56 0.87 -9.47
CA ALA A 35 -26.20 0.40 -8.25
C ALA A 35 -25.60 1.22 -7.10
N ASP A 36 -26.47 1.87 -6.30
CA ASP A 36 -26.07 2.70 -5.16
C ASP A 36 -25.02 1.97 -4.32
N ILE A 37 -23.73 2.34 -4.56
CA ILE A 37 -22.61 1.68 -3.90
C ILE A 37 -22.63 1.97 -2.39
N GLY A 38 -23.39 2.99 -1.97
CA GLY A 38 -23.42 3.50 -0.61
C GLY A 38 -22.10 4.20 -0.22
N ALA A 39 -22.08 4.85 0.92
CA ALA A 39 -20.86 5.48 1.43
C ALA A 39 -19.76 4.45 1.69
N LEU A 40 -18.54 4.77 1.27
CA LEU A 40 -17.37 3.91 1.42
C LEU A 40 -16.43 4.46 2.51
N GLN A 41 -15.68 3.56 3.12
CA GLN A 41 -14.67 3.88 4.14
C GLN A 41 -13.36 3.19 3.80
N ILE A 42 -12.23 3.92 3.88
CA ILE A 42 -10.88 3.35 3.80
C ILE A 42 -10.21 3.46 5.17
N ILE A 43 -9.86 2.32 5.76
CA ILE A 43 -9.05 2.23 6.98
C ILE A 43 -7.58 2.35 6.58
N VAL A 44 -6.88 3.28 7.22
CA VAL A 44 -5.41 3.41 7.14
C VAL A 44 -4.82 2.83 8.42
N PRO A 45 -4.01 1.76 8.35
CA PRO A 45 -3.52 1.06 9.55
C PRO A 45 -2.34 1.78 10.24
N PHE A 46 -2.09 3.03 9.91
CA PHE A 46 -1.01 3.87 10.45
C PHE A 46 -1.52 5.29 10.74
N GLY A 47 -0.70 6.06 11.45
CA GLY A 47 -0.97 7.47 11.71
C GLY A 47 -1.01 8.31 10.41
N PRO A 48 -1.58 9.52 10.47
CA PRO A 48 -1.67 10.40 9.30
C PRO A 48 -0.29 10.91 8.85
N GLY A 49 -0.18 11.26 7.55
CA GLY A 49 0.99 11.89 6.95
C GLY A 49 2.09 10.93 6.49
N GLY A 50 1.85 9.61 6.50
CA GLY A 50 2.71 8.62 5.84
C GLY A 50 2.14 8.19 4.50
N GLY A 51 2.90 7.40 3.72
CA GLY A 51 2.52 7.02 2.37
C GLY A 51 1.22 6.21 2.28
N ALA A 52 0.85 5.43 3.31
CA ALA A 52 -0.44 4.75 3.37
C ALA A 52 -1.61 5.74 3.48
N ASP A 53 -1.44 6.79 4.28
CA ASP A 53 -2.43 7.86 4.46
C ASP A 53 -2.57 8.71 3.18
N HIS A 54 -1.45 9.07 2.55
CA HIS A 54 -1.45 9.78 1.27
C HIS A 54 -2.18 8.99 0.18
N LEU A 55 -1.88 7.69 0.04
CA LEU A 55 -2.55 6.82 -0.91
C LEU A 55 -4.06 6.73 -0.65
N ALA A 56 -4.47 6.54 0.61
CA ALA A 56 -5.88 6.42 0.97
C ALA A 56 -6.65 7.69 0.63
N ARG A 57 -6.09 8.87 0.94
CA ARG A 57 -6.75 10.16 0.66
C ARG A 57 -6.84 10.46 -0.83
N GLU A 58 -5.78 10.22 -1.59
CA GLU A 58 -5.81 10.38 -3.05
C GLU A 58 -6.82 9.43 -3.70
N SER A 59 -6.79 8.14 -3.28
CA SER A 59 -7.75 7.15 -3.76
C SER A 59 -9.20 7.53 -3.40
N ALA A 60 -9.44 8.03 -2.19
CA ALA A 60 -10.76 8.47 -1.75
C ALA A 60 -11.29 9.62 -2.59
N ILE A 61 -10.46 10.63 -2.90
CA ILE A 61 -10.83 11.76 -3.76
C ILE A 61 -11.22 11.29 -5.16
N LEU A 62 -10.40 10.41 -5.75
CA LEU A 62 -10.63 9.91 -7.11
C LEU A 62 -11.82 8.97 -7.19
N LEU A 63 -12.00 8.07 -6.22
CA LEU A 63 -13.16 7.18 -6.12
C LEU A 63 -14.45 7.97 -5.91
N ASN A 64 -14.45 8.98 -5.04
CA ASN A 64 -15.61 9.85 -4.82
C ASN A 64 -16.08 10.48 -6.14
N ARG A 65 -15.15 11.02 -6.92
CA ARG A 65 -15.46 11.63 -8.24
C ARG A 65 -15.99 10.61 -9.24
N LEU A 66 -15.37 9.41 -9.25
CA LEU A 66 -15.71 8.37 -10.22
C LEU A 66 -17.04 7.68 -9.93
N LEU A 67 -17.33 7.44 -8.65
CA LEU A 67 -18.50 6.68 -8.20
C LEU A 67 -19.64 7.57 -7.73
N SER A 68 -19.43 8.89 -7.66
CA SER A 68 -20.40 9.86 -7.12
C SER A 68 -20.91 9.47 -5.72
N THR A 69 -20.03 8.86 -4.90
CA THR A 69 -20.34 8.40 -3.54
C THR A 69 -19.31 8.89 -2.53
N PRO A 70 -19.71 9.26 -1.30
CA PRO A 70 -18.76 9.65 -0.26
C PRO A 70 -17.75 8.53 0.06
N VAL A 71 -16.46 8.86 0.12
CA VAL A 71 -15.40 7.96 0.54
C VAL A 71 -14.64 8.58 1.71
N GLY A 72 -14.85 8.04 2.91
CA GLY A 72 -14.17 8.48 4.13
C GLY A 72 -12.80 7.81 4.29
N VAL A 73 -11.91 8.45 5.07
CA VAL A 73 -10.62 7.87 5.46
C VAL A 73 -10.48 7.95 6.97
N THR A 74 -10.13 6.84 7.61
CA THR A 74 -9.92 6.76 9.07
C THR A 74 -8.59 6.08 9.36
N ASN A 75 -7.76 6.72 10.17
CA ASN A 75 -6.50 6.17 10.64
C ASN A 75 -6.73 5.33 11.91
N ILE A 76 -6.28 4.07 11.90
CA ILE A 76 -6.35 3.12 13.02
C ILE A 76 -4.95 2.50 13.20
N PRO A 77 -4.02 3.22 13.83
CA PRO A 77 -2.66 2.74 14.04
C PRO A 77 -2.61 1.69 15.16
N GLY A 78 -1.53 0.90 15.19
CA GLY A 78 -1.20 -0.05 16.24
C GLY A 78 -0.69 -1.37 15.69
N ALA A 79 0.22 -2.01 16.45
CA ALA A 79 0.79 -3.34 16.16
C ALA A 79 1.30 -3.47 14.71
N THR A 80 2.14 -2.54 14.26
CA THR A 80 2.68 -2.49 12.88
C THR A 80 1.56 -2.56 11.82
N GLY A 81 0.41 -1.91 12.09
CA GLY A 81 -0.76 -1.85 11.23
C GLY A 81 -1.77 -2.99 11.43
N ASN A 82 -1.48 -3.97 12.28
CA ASN A 82 -2.37 -5.10 12.53
C ASN A 82 -3.74 -4.68 13.08
N ALA A 83 -3.78 -3.64 13.92
CA ALA A 83 -5.02 -3.11 14.48
C ALA A 83 -6.01 -2.65 13.39
N GLY A 84 -5.52 -1.99 12.34
CA GLY A 84 -6.35 -1.57 11.21
C GLY A 84 -6.90 -2.74 10.40
N ILE A 85 -6.10 -3.78 10.15
CA ILE A 85 -6.56 -4.98 9.44
C ILE A 85 -7.54 -5.80 10.29
N ALA A 86 -7.30 -5.94 11.60
CA ALA A 86 -8.24 -6.58 12.52
C ALA A 86 -9.59 -5.84 12.52
N LYS A 87 -9.59 -4.51 12.44
CA LYS A 87 -10.81 -3.70 12.33
C LYS A 87 -11.56 -3.97 11.02
N LEU A 88 -10.86 -4.10 9.88
CA LEU A 88 -11.47 -4.50 8.61
C LEU A 88 -12.13 -5.88 8.73
N ILE A 89 -11.42 -6.87 9.31
CA ILE A 89 -11.92 -8.23 9.46
C ILE A 89 -13.16 -8.28 10.38
N ALA A 90 -13.22 -7.42 11.38
CA ALA A 90 -14.38 -7.28 12.27
C ALA A 90 -15.57 -6.54 11.62
N ALA A 91 -15.35 -5.82 10.51
CA ALA A 91 -16.41 -5.11 9.81
C ALA A 91 -17.36 -6.07 9.06
N PRO A 92 -18.59 -5.65 8.66
CA PRO A 92 -19.43 -6.39 7.73
C PRO A 92 -18.69 -6.69 6.42
N ASN A 93 -19.05 -7.78 5.76
CA ASN A 93 -18.52 -8.13 4.43
C ASN A 93 -19.38 -7.58 3.29
N ASP A 94 -19.95 -6.40 3.48
CA ASP A 94 -20.81 -5.69 2.51
C ASP A 94 -20.03 -4.87 1.46
N GLY A 95 -18.70 -4.83 1.59
CA GLY A 95 -17.80 -4.09 0.69
C GLY A 95 -17.81 -2.58 0.90
N HIS A 96 -18.47 -2.05 1.94
CA HIS A 96 -18.40 -0.61 2.26
C HIS A 96 -17.14 -0.22 3.00
N THR A 97 -16.52 -1.17 3.69
CA THR A 97 -15.24 -0.96 4.38
C THR A 97 -14.09 -1.57 3.59
N MET A 98 -13.14 -0.74 3.22
CA MET A 98 -11.85 -1.11 2.62
C MET A 98 -10.72 -0.81 3.61
N ALA A 99 -9.54 -1.36 3.39
CA ALA A 99 -8.35 -0.97 4.13
C ALA A 99 -7.13 -0.87 3.20
N ILE A 100 -6.15 -0.05 3.59
CA ILE A 100 -4.80 -0.12 3.02
C ILE A 100 -4.08 -1.30 3.67
N LEU A 101 -3.65 -2.27 2.88
CA LEU A 101 -2.73 -3.33 3.29
C LEU A 101 -1.33 -2.95 2.82
N THR A 102 -0.42 -2.74 3.76
CA THR A 102 0.97 -2.39 3.46
C THR A 102 1.88 -3.61 3.54
N ALA A 103 3.07 -3.50 2.94
CA ALA A 103 4.12 -4.49 3.11
C ALA A 103 4.49 -4.70 4.59
N ASP A 104 4.43 -3.63 5.41
CA ASP A 104 4.75 -3.69 6.85
C ASP A 104 3.81 -4.62 7.60
N THR A 105 2.50 -4.40 7.45
CA THR A 105 1.48 -5.25 8.09
C THR A 105 1.50 -6.67 7.53
N PHE A 106 1.75 -6.80 6.22
CA PHE A 106 1.76 -8.10 5.56
C PHE A 106 2.98 -8.96 5.95
N ALA A 107 4.11 -8.32 6.24
CA ALA A 107 5.33 -8.99 6.70
C ALA A 107 5.13 -9.75 8.02
N LEU A 108 4.21 -9.31 8.88
CA LEU A 108 3.90 -10.01 10.14
C LEU A 108 3.51 -11.48 9.91
N LEU A 109 2.88 -11.79 8.77
CA LEU A 109 2.49 -13.16 8.40
C LEU A 109 3.69 -14.10 8.13
N ALA A 110 4.89 -13.55 7.95
CA ALA A 110 6.07 -14.34 7.67
C ALA A 110 6.62 -15.05 8.93
N TYR A 111 6.37 -14.51 10.12
CA TYR A 111 6.96 -15.01 11.37
C TYR A 111 6.06 -14.91 12.60
N LEU A 112 4.91 -14.22 12.50
CA LEU A 112 3.92 -14.11 13.57
C LEU A 112 2.59 -14.73 13.16
N ASN A 113 1.73 -14.97 14.14
CA ASN A 113 0.30 -15.20 13.94
C ASN A 113 -0.45 -13.93 14.34
N PRO A 114 -0.69 -13.00 13.41
CA PRO A 114 -1.33 -11.71 13.71
C PRO A 114 -2.85 -11.84 13.95
N GLY A 115 -3.39 -13.05 14.02
CA GLY A 115 -4.82 -13.32 14.20
C GLY A 115 -5.65 -13.32 12.91
N TRP A 116 -4.99 -13.23 11.74
CA TRP A 116 -5.62 -13.32 10.42
C TRP A 116 -4.70 -13.99 9.40
N LYS A 117 -5.26 -14.34 8.24
CA LYS A 117 -4.57 -15.03 7.14
C LYS A 117 -4.72 -14.21 5.84
N PRO A 118 -3.86 -14.40 4.83
CA PRO A 118 -4.02 -13.76 3.52
C PRO A 118 -5.40 -13.98 2.90
N THR A 119 -6.03 -15.13 3.17
CA THR A 119 -7.36 -15.50 2.68
C THR A 119 -8.52 -14.76 3.37
N ASP A 120 -8.28 -14.04 4.46
CA ASP A 120 -9.31 -13.27 5.17
C ASP A 120 -9.58 -11.91 4.53
N VAL A 121 -8.77 -11.52 3.55
CA VAL A 121 -8.93 -10.30 2.77
C VAL A 121 -8.85 -10.58 1.27
N VAL A 122 -9.53 -9.75 0.49
CA VAL A 122 -9.49 -9.80 -0.99
C VAL A 122 -8.85 -8.53 -1.50
N PRO A 123 -7.72 -8.60 -2.21
CA PRO A 123 -7.09 -7.43 -2.79
C PRO A 123 -7.89 -6.92 -4.00
N LEU A 124 -8.28 -5.65 -3.94
CA LEU A 124 -8.92 -4.94 -5.06
C LEU A 124 -7.89 -4.46 -6.09
N GLY A 125 -6.66 -4.28 -5.65
CA GLY A 125 -5.49 -3.95 -6.47
C GLY A 125 -4.30 -3.56 -5.60
N ILE A 126 -3.08 -3.78 -6.13
CA ILE A 126 -1.88 -3.13 -5.60
C ILE A 126 -1.84 -1.75 -6.23
N MET A 127 -1.86 -0.71 -5.41
CA MET A 127 -1.96 0.65 -5.92
C MET A 127 -0.60 1.33 -6.00
N MET A 128 0.32 1.06 -5.09
CA MET A 128 1.62 1.73 -5.04
C MET A 128 2.73 0.75 -4.67
N LYS A 129 3.89 0.89 -5.32
CA LYS A 129 5.15 0.20 -4.98
C LYS A 129 6.27 1.22 -4.92
N GLN A 130 7.04 1.18 -3.85
CA GLN A 130 8.19 2.08 -3.63
C GLN A 130 9.42 1.29 -3.21
N ARG A 131 10.60 1.90 -3.36
CA ARG A 131 11.84 1.39 -2.80
C ARG A 131 12.20 2.16 -1.54
N SER A 132 12.80 1.44 -0.59
CA SER A 132 13.29 2.02 0.64
C SER A 132 14.74 2.46 0.50
N ALA A 133 15.14 3.36 1.38
CA ALA A 133 16.52 3.77 1.55
C ALA A 133 16.88 3.96 3.02
N LEU A 134 18.17 3.97 3.31
CA LEU A 134 18.67 4.45 4.58
C LEU A 134 19.09 5.91 4.42
N PHE A 135 18.54 6.77 5.26
CA PHE A 135 18.78 8.22 5.25
C PHE A 135 19.55 8.64 6.48
N LEU A 136 20.36 9.68 6.32
CA LEU A 136 21.03 10.40 7.40
C LEU A 136 20.65 11.87 7.37
N LEU A 137 20.78 12.56 8.50
CA LEU A 137 20.74 14.03 8.51
C LEU A 137 21.84 14.57 7.57
N ALA A 138 21.57 15.66 6.88
CA ALA A 138 22.55 16.34 6.04
C ALA A 138 23.79 16.76 6.84
N THR A 139 23.62 17.07 8.13
CA THR A 139 24.67 17.45 9.08
C THR A 139 25.42 16.25 9.66
N SER A 140 25.00 14.99 9.36
CA SER A 140 25.65 13.79 9.89
C SER A 140 27.15 13.76 9.59
N ARG A 141 27.93 13.27 10.56
CA ARG A 141 29.37 13.01 10.41
C ARG A 141 29.69 11.97 9.32
N PHE A 142 28.80 11.02 9.11
CA PHE A 142 28.91 10.02 8.05
C PHE A 142 28.51 10.64 6.72
N LYS A 143 29.34 10.55 5.68
CA LYS A 143 29.04 11.13 4.37
C LYS A 143 28.53 10.11 3.38
N THR A 144 28.94 8.86 3.54
CA THR A 144 28.64 7.75 2.63
C THR A 144 28.14 6.53 3.40
N TRP A 145 27.60 5.56 2.67
CA TRP A 145 27.32 4.23 3.23
C TRP A 145 28.59 3.59 3.81
N SER A 146 29.71 3.70 3.13
CA SER A 146 30.99 3.12 3.58
C SER A 146 31.42 3.65 4.95
N ASP A 147 31.24 4.96 5.21
CA ASP A 147 31.54 5.54 6.53
C ASP A 147 30.63 4.96 7.61
N PHE A 148 29.34 4.87 7.31
CA PHE A 148 28.32 4.36 8.22
C PHE A 148 28.52 2.86 8.50
N GLU A 149 28.73 2.05 7.46
CA GLU A 149 29.02 0.62 7.57
C GLU A 149 30.28 0.34 8.39
N LYS A 150 31.36 1.10 8.13
CA LYS A 150 32.62 0.96 8.88
C LYS A 150 32.39 1.18 10.39
N GLU A 151 31.67 2.22 10.76
CA GLU A 151 31.33 2.49 12.16
C GLU A 151 30.49 1.36 12.75
N ALA A 152 29.44 0.91 12.04
CA ALA A 152 28.57 -0.18 12.51
C ALA A 152 29.34 -1.50 12.74
N ARG A 153 30.38 -1.79 11.94
CA ARG A 153 31.23 -2.96 12.11
C ARG A 153 32.25 -2.80 13.24
N GLN A 154 32.82 -1.59 13.42
CA GLN A 154 33.78 -1.30 14.46
C GLN A 154 33.14 -1.15 15.84
N ARG A 155 31.94 -0.64 15.90
CA ARG A 155 31.16 -0.38 17.11
C ARG A 155 29.76 -0.97 16.97
N PRO A 156 29.63 -2.30 17.04
CA PRO A 156 28.35 -2.98 16.89
C PRO A 156 27.36 -2.50 17.95
N ASP A 157 26.08 -2.53 17.61
CA ASP A 157 24.95 -2.20 18.48
C ASP A 157 25.01 -0.77 19.08
N THR A 158 25.60 0.19 18.33
CA THR A 158 25.68 1.60 18.76
C THR A 158 24.88 2.55 17.86
N LEU A 159 24.73 2.24 16.57
CA LEU A 159 23.98 3.07 15.62
C LEU A 159 22.52 2.68 15.61
N ARG A 160 21.65 3.65 15.88
CA ARG A 160 20.21 3.51 15.99
C ARG A 160 19.53 3.84 14.68
N VAL A 161 18.58 3.02 14.24
CA VAL A 161 17.84 3.22 13.00
C VAL A 161 16.36 3.29 13.29
N ALA A 162 15.72 4.41 12.99
CA ALA A 162 14.28 4.56 13.08
C ALA A 162 13.62 3.71 11.97
N ILE A 163 12.66 2.89 12.38
CA ILE A 163 11.91 1.95 11.53
C ILE A 163 10.41 2.03 11.84
N THR A 164 9.58 1.49 10.95
CA THR A 164 8.11 1.47 11.11
C THR A 164 7.67 0.63 12.32
N GLY A 165 8.31 -0.51 12.54
CA GLY A 165 7.98 -1.41 13.64
C GLY A 165 8.77 -2.69 13.59
N LEU A 166 8.79 -3.41 14.71
CA LEU A 166 9.34 -4.74 14.75
C LEU A 166 8.50 -5.63 13.83
N GLY A 167 9.19 -6.44 13.02
CA GLY A 167 8.52 -7.31 12.08
C GLY A 167 8.14 -6.70 10.74
N SER A 168 8.33 -5.42 10.53
CA SER A 168 8.22 -4.79 9.22
C SER A 168 9.34 -5.25 8.27
N PRO A 169 9.22 -5.00 6.95
CA PRO A 169 10.32 -5.19 6.01
C PRO A 169 11.57 -4.40 6.40
N ASP A 170 11.41 -3.23 7.03
CA ASP A 170 12.51 -2.42 7.57
C ASP A 170 13.32 -3.24 8.58
N TYR A 171 12.62 -3.86 9.53
CA TYR A 171 13.24 -4.72 10.53
C TYR A 171 13.92 -5.94 9.89
N LEU A 172 13.25 -6.60 8.93
CA LEU A 172 13.83 -7.73 8.21
C LEU A 172 15.12 -7.34 7.47
N MET A 173 15.18 -6.15 6.90
CA MET A 173 16.40 -5.63 6.28
C MET A 173 17.51 -5.38 7.30
N LEU A 174 17.21 -4.84 8.48
CA LEU A 174 18.20 -4.71 9.54
C LEU A 174 18.72 -6.08 10.00
N GLN A 175 17.87 -7.10 10.06
CA GLN A 175 18.30 -8.48 10.37
C GLN A 175 19.20 -9.07 9.28
N GLN A 176 18.94 -8.78 8.01
CA GLN A 176 19.86 -9.17 6.92
C GLN A 176 21.21 -8.47 7.02
N LEU A 177 21.23 -7.19 7.39
CA LEU A 177 22.47 -6.45 7.65
C LEU A 177 23.22 -7.05 8.85
N PHE A 178 22.51 -7.39 9.93
CA PHE A 178 23.06 -8.07 11.10
C PHE A 178 23.75 -9.39 10.72
N ALA A 179 23.12 -10.23 9.89
CA ALA A 179 23.68 -11.48 9.40
C ALA A 179 24.96 -11.26 8.56
N LYS A 180 25.17 -10.06 8.02
CA LYS A 180 26.40 -9.62 7.32
C LYS A 180 27.41 -8.93 8.25
N GLY A 181 27.18 -8.94 9.55
CA GLY A 181 28.07 -8.32 10.56
C GLY A 181 27.89 -6.81 10.70
N ILE A 182 26.81 -6.23 10.13
CA ILE A 182 26.46 -4.81 10.27
C ILE A 182 25.34 -4.74 11.31
N LYS A 183 25.72 -4.53 12.58
CA LYS A 183 24.80 -4.55 13.71
C LYS A 183 24.29 -3.17 14.04
N LEU A 184 22.99 -2.98 13.85
CA LEU A 184 22.25 -1.75 14.05
C LEU A 184 21.15 -1.96 15.09
N VAL A 185 20.83 -0.93 15.86
CA VAL A 185 19.78 -0.97 16.87
C VAL A 185 18.48 -0.44 16.25
N PRO A 186 17.44 -1.27 16.11
CA PRO A 186 16.15 -0.80 15.63
C PRO A 186 15.47 0.11 16.65
N VAL A 187 14.88 1.22 16.19
CA VAL A 187 14.05 2.13 16.98
C VAL A 187 12.66 2.14 16.33
N PRO A 188 11.72 1.32 16.81
CA PRO A 188 10.39 1.22 16.23
C PRO A 188 9.57 2.46 16.58
N LEU A 189 9.06 3.15 15.55
CA LEU A 189 8.24 4.36 15.63
C LEU A 189 7.09 4.25 14.62
N ALA A 190 5.96 3.72 15.05
CA ALA A 190 4.79 3.50 14.22
C ALA A 190 4.16 4.79 13.69
N ASN A 191 4.29 5.90 14.44
CA ASN A 191 3.83 7.21 14.02
C ASN A 191 4.81 7.81 12.99
N PRO A 192 4.38 8.08 11.73
CA PRO A 192 5.25 8.63 10.69
C PRO A 192 5.90 9.97 11.11
N GLN A 193 5.15 10.86 11.75
CA GLN A 193 5.65 12.18 12.15
C GLN A 193 6.79 12.08 13.18
N GLU A 194 6.70 11.14 14.13
CA GLU A 194 7.76 10.87 15.09
C GLU A 194 8.96 10.22 14.42
N ARG A 195 8.70 9.26 13.52
CA ARG A 195 9.75 8.55 12.79
C ARG A 195 10.57 9.49 11.92
N TYR A 196 9.93 10.41 11.18
CA TYR A 196 10.62 11.36 10.32
C TYR A 196 11.48 12.37 11.09
N ARG A 197 11.09 12.68 12.34
CA ARG A 197 11.87 13.57 13.21
C ARG A 197 12.86 12.83 14.11
N ALA A 198 12.88 11.52 14.13
CA ALA A 198 13.67 10.73 15.06
C ALA A 198 15.15 11.09 15.06
N MET A 199 15.70 11.42 13.88
CA MET A 199 17.11 11.85 13.78
C MET A 199 17.34 13.26 14.33
N SER A 200 16.49 14.22 14.01
CA SER A 200 16.58 15.60 14.53
C SER A 200 16.34 15.67 16.03
N ASP A 201 15.49 14.79 16.56
CA ASP A 201 15.18 14.67 17.98
C ASP A 201 16.25 13.88 18.75
N GLY A 202 17.31 13.38 18.06
CA GLY A 202 18.40 12.60 18.68
C GLY A 202 17.98 11.18 19.13
N LYS A 203 16.81 10.71 18.71
CA LYS A 203 16.30 9.35 19.02
C LYS A 203 16.94 8.28 18.14
N ALA A 204 17.35 8.63 16.92
CA ALA A 204 17.98 7.73 15.97
C ALA A 204 19.14 8.42 15.24
N ASP A 205 20.07 7.62 14.70
CA ASP A 205 21.23 8.08 13.94
C ASP A 205 20.97 7.97 12.43
N ALA A 206 20.02 7.11 12.04
CA ALA A 206 19.56 6.92 10.67
C ALA A 206 18.07 6.68 10.63
N LEU A 207 17.46 6.86 9.45
CA LEU A 207 16.05 6.59 9.16
C LEU A 207 15.97 5.58 8.00
N TYR A 208 15.24 4.49 8.19
CA TYR A 208 14.83 3.62 7.10
C TYR A 208 13.45 4.05 6.63
N GLU A 209 13.31 4.46 5.36
CA GLU A 209 12.03 4.93 4.84
C GLU A 209 11.98 4.87 3.30
N GLN A 210 10.79 5.04 2.73
CA GLN A 210 10.61 5.23 1.30
C GLN A 210 10.91 6.68 0.92
N TYR A 211 11.65 6.89 -0.17
CA TYR A 211 12.02 8.24 -0.59
C TYR A 211 10.81 9.15 -0.79
N GLY A 212 9.73 8.63 -1.40
CA GLY A 212 8.54 9.44 -1.65
C GLY A 212 7.86 9.96 -0.38
N ASP A 213 7.90 9.18 0.69
CA ASP A 213 7.27 9.51 1.97
C ASP A 213 8.03 10.64 2.71
N VAL A 214 9.34 10.75 2.46
CA VAL A 214 10.22 11.78 3.05
C VAL A 214 10.81 12.74 2.02
N ARG A 215 10.22 12.78 0.82
CA ARG A 215 10.71 13.59 -0.29
C ARG A 215 10.93 15.05 0.07
N ALA A 216 9.99 15.66 0.79
CA ALA A 216 10.13 17.06 1.24
C ALA A 216 11.43 17.29 2.03
N LEU A 217 11.74 16.40 2.97
CA LEU A 217 12.97 16.49 3.77
C LEU A 217 14.24 16.34 2.92
N VAL A 218 14.19 15.52 1.86
CA VAL A 218 15.32 15.36 0.93
C VAL A 218 15.47 16.58 0.01
N ASP A 219 14.36 17.07 -0.56
CA ASP A 219 14.34 18.23 -1.45
C ASP A 219 14.80 19.50 -0.70
N GLU A 220 14.44 19.64 0.59
CA GLU A 220 14.89 20.70 1.49
C GLU A 220 16.32 20.47 2.03
N LYS A 221 16.98 19.38 1.62
CA LYS A 221 18.34 19.00 2.05
C LYS A 221 18.49 18.85 3.58
N GLN A 222 17.44 18.49 4.26
CA GLN A 222 17.48 18.15 5.69
C GLN A 222 18.06 16.77 5.93
N ILE A 223 17.70 15.81 5.06
CA ILE A 223 18.23 14.44 5.06
C ILE A 223 18.76 14.06 3.67
N ARG A 224 19.57 13.02 3.61
CA ARG A 224 20.06 12.44 2.36
C ARG A 224 20.11 10.92 2.42
N PRO A 225 19.82 10.20 1.32
CA PRO A 225 20.01 8.76 1.25
C PRO A 225 21.52 8.43 1.19
N ILE A 226 21.89 7.32 1.83
CA ILE A 226 23.26 6.76 1.78
C ILE A 226 23.29 5.33 1.24
N LEU A 227 22.16 4.63 1.22
CA LEU A 227 21.97 3.28 0.68
C LEU A 227 20.57 3.15 0.14
N MET A 228 20.42 2.67 -1.10
CA MET A 228 19.13 2.30 -1.67
C MET A 228 18.93 0.79 -1.54
N PHE A 229 17.83 0.33 -0.96
CA PHE A 229 17.49 -1.09 -0.91
C PHE A 229 16.85 -1.52 -2.25
N SER A 230 17.69 -1.76 -3.22
CA SER A 230 17.29 -2.01 -4.61
C SER A 230 18.29 -2.91 -5.35
N ALA A 231 17.83 -3.46 -6.49
CA ALA A 231 18.66 -4.29 -7.36
C ALA A 231 19.67 -3.48 -8.20
N ALA A 232 19.38 -2.19 -8.46
CA ALA A 232 20.21 -1.27 -9.22
C ALA A 232 20.11 0.12 -8.60
N ARG A 233 21.08 0.98 -8.91
CA ARG A 233 21.07 2.38 -8.50
C ARG A 233 19.83 3.10 -9.04
N VAL A 234 19.30 4.00 -8.24
CA VAL A 234 18.15 4.82 -8.62
C VAL A 234 18.69 6.07 -9.35
N PRO A 235 18.19 6.40 -10.55
CA PRO A 235 18.71 7.52 -11.33
C PRO A 235 18.73 8.86 -10.57
N ALA A 236 17.72 9.12 -9.74
CA ALA A 236 17.66 10.34 -8.92
C ALA A 236 18.78 10.41 -7.86
N PHE A 237 19.46 9.30 -7.57
CA PHE A 237 20.53 9.16 -6.57
C PHE A 237 21.67 8.30 -7.14
N ALA A 238 22.18 8.65 -8.31
CA ALA A 238 23.17 7.86 -9.04
C ALA A 238 24.48 7.59 -8.25
N ASP A 239 24.82 8.48 -7.31
CA ASP A 239 26.00 8.34 -6.45
C ASP A 239 25.74 7.46 -5.21
N VAL A 240 24.48 7.15 -4.91
CA VAL A 240 24.09 6.30 -3.77
C VAL A 240 24.12 4.83 -4.20
N PRO A 241 24.84 3.96 -3.48
CA PRO A 241 24.93 2.55 -3.85
C PRO A 241 23.59 1.83 -3.70
N ALA A 242 23.36 0.85 -4.57
CA ALA A 242 22.27 -0.12 -4.40
C ALA A 242 22.74 -1.27 -3.50
N SER A 243 21.85 -1.75 -2.63
CA SER A 243 22.18 -2.82 -1.68
C SER A 243 22.64 -4.10 -2.35
N ARG A 244 22.10 -4.44 -3.53
CA ARG A 244 22.51 -5.63 -4.29
C ARG A 244 23.97 -5.56 -4.75
N GLU A 245 24.47 -4.42 -5.22
CA GLU A 245 25.86 -4.27 -5.66
C GLU A 245 26.87 -4.44 -4.52
N LEU A 246 26.40 -4.27 -3.27
CA LEU A 246 27.17 -4.48 -2.05
C LEU A 246 26.94 -5.88 -1.43
N GLY A 247 26.21 -6.76 -2.08
CA GLY A 247 25.87 -8.08 -1.54
C GLY A 247 24.92 -8.08 -0.35
N LEU A 248 24.19 -6.98 -0.12
CA LEU A 248 23.28 -6.78 1.01
C LEU A 248 21.83 -7.17 0.71
N GLY A 249 21.56 -7.77 -0.48
CA GLY A 249 20.22 -8.15 -0.92
C GLY A 249 19.53 -7.07 -1.77
N ASN A 250 18.31 -7.38 -2.24
CA ASN A 250 17.57 -6.49 -3.17
C ASN A 250 16.62 -5.52 -2.47
N GLY A 251 16.42 -5.67 -1.16
CA GLY A 251 15.30 -5.03 -0.47
C GLY A 251 13.94 -5.64 -0.84
N PHE A 252 12.90 -5.04 -0.33
CA PHE A 252 11.50 -5.40 -0.60
C PHE A 252 10.81 -4.31 -1.41
N ASP A 253 9.80 -4.69 -2.19
CA ASP A 253 8.80 -3.76 -2.65
C ASP A 253 7.94 -3.32 -1.46
N GLN A 254 8.02 -2.06 -1.10
CA GLN A 254 7.09 -1.46 -0.16
C GLN A 254 5.79 -1.19 -0.91
N PHE A 255 4.94 -2.22 -0.96
CA PHE A 255 3.67 -2.15 -1.64
C PHE A 255 2.56 -1.61 -0.71
N ARG A 256 1.56 -1.00 -1.34
CA ARG A 256 0.30 -0.62 -0.71
C ARG A 256 -0.85 -1.10 -1.57
N ALA A 257 -1.65 -2.01 -1.04
CA ALA A 257 -2.85 -2.55 -1.66
C ALA A 257 -4.10 -1.91 -1.03
N ILE A 258 -5.19 -1.85 -1.80
CA ILE A 258 -6.53 -1.65 -1.23
C ILE A 258 -7.22 -3.00 -1.18
N VAL A 259 -7.71 -3.38 -0.02
CA VAL A 259 -8.33 -4.67 0.24
C VAL A 259 -9.72 -4.52 0.86
N VAL A 260 -10.57 -5.53 0.68
CA VAL A 260 -11.84 -5.72 1.39
C VAL A 260 -11.81 -7.03 2.18
N LYS A 261 -12.75 -7.20 3.12
CA LYS A 261 -12.92 -8.45 3.85
C LYS A 261 -13.34 -9.58 2.91
N ALA A 262 -12.83 -10.78 3.17
CA ALA A 262 -13.26 -12.00 2.49
C ALA A 262 -14.77 -12.25 2.71
N GLY A 263 -15.42 -12.85 1.70
CA GLY A 263 -16.88 -13.05 1.70
C GLY A 263 -17.69 -11.83 1.25
N THR A 264 -17.03 -10.73 0.84
CA THR A 264 -17.68 -9.64 0.11
C THR A 264 -18.24 -10.16 -1.21
N ASP A 265 -19.43 -9.68 -1.59
CA ASP A 265 -20.09 -10.06 -2.85
C ASP A 265 -19.17 -9.89 -4.05
N PRO A 266 -19.02 -10.92 -4.92
CA PRO A 266 -18.15 -10.83 -6.09
C PRO A 266 -18.50 -9.69 -7.05
N ALA A 267 -19.76 -9.31 -7.20
CA ALA A 267 -20.16 -8.18 -8.03
C ALA A 267 -19.68 -6.85 -7.42
N LYS A 268 -19.73 -6.71 -6.08
CA LYS A 268 -19.21 -5.55 -5.37
C LYS A 268 -17.68 -5.48 -5.49
N ILE A 269 -16.97 -6.61 -5.33
CA ILE A 269 -15.51 -6.70 -5.54
C ILE A 269 -15.15 -6.25 -6.95
N LYS A 270 -15.88 -6.74 -7.95
CA LYS A 270 -15.65 -6.36 -9.35
C LYS A 270 -15.84 -4.86 -9.56
N THR A 271 -16.93 -4.29 -9.08
CA THR A 271 -17.23 -2.85 -9.20
C THR A 271 -16.13 -2.00 -8.57
N LEU A 272 -15.68 -2.32 -7.36
CA LEU A 272 -14.64 -1.58 -6.67
C LEU A 272 -13.27 -1.76 -7.35
N SER A 273 -12.95 -2.97 -7.81
CA SER A 273 -11.69 -3.25 -8.53
C SER A 273 -11.64 -2.51 -9.87
N ASP A 274 -12.74 -2.50 -10.63
CA ASP A 274 -12.83 -1.75 -11.89
C ASP A 274 -12.72 -0.24 -11.66
N ALA A 275 -13.31 0.27 -10.58
CA ALA A 275 -13.17 1.66 -10.20
C ALA A 275 -11.72 2.02 -9.87
N LEU A 276 -11.01 1.19 -9.10
CA LEU A 276 -9.59 1.38 -8.80
C LEU A 276 -8.70 1.26 -10.04
N ALA A 277 -9.03 0.37 -10.98
CA ALA A 277 -8.35 0.29 -12.27
C ALA A 277 -8.49 1.59 -13.08
N LYS A 278 -9.70 2.17 -13.11
CA LYS A 278 -9.94 3.48 -13.74
C LYS A 278 -9.16 4.59 -13.02
N VAL A 279 -9.17 4.60 -11.69
CA VAL A 279 -8.37 5.54 -10.88
C VAL A 279 -6.88 5.45 -11.25
N ALA A 280 -6.31 4.25 -11.29
CA ALA A 280 -4.90 4.02 -11.63
C ALA A 280 -4.53 4.51 -13.04
N GLY A 281 -5.50 4.54 -13.96
CA GLY A 281 -5.32 5.05 -15.33
C GLY A 281 -5.36 6.57 -15.45
N THR A 282 -5.82 7.30 -14.42
CA THR A 282 -6.00 8.76 -14.49
C THR A 282 -4.66 9.51 -14.51
N PRO A 283 -4.55 10.65 -15.23
CA PRO A 283 -3.38 11.51 -15.16
C PRO A 283 -3.08 12.00 -13.74
N GLN A 284 -4.11 12.32 -12.95
CA GLN A 284 -3.96 12.78 -11.58
C GLN A 284 -3.29 11.70 -10.71
N TYR A 285 -3.69 10.43 -10.84
CA TYR A 285 -3.08 9.34 -10.09
C TYR A 285 -1.63 9.09 -10.50
N LYS A 286 -1.29 9.21 -11.79
CA LYS A 286 0.09 9.13 -12.27
C LYS A 286 0.96 10.23 -11.69
N THR A 287 0.48 11.48 -11.68
CA THR A 287 1.16 12.60 -11.03
C THR A 287 1.36 12.35 -9.53
N PHE A 288 0.36 11.77 -8.86
CA PHE A 288 0.50 11.36 -7.46
C PHE A 288 1.62 10.30 -7.29
N LEU A 289 1.67 9.25 -8.13
CA LEU A 289 2.73 8.24 -8.06
C LEU A 289 4.13 8.85 -8.29
N GLU A 290 4.27 9.77 -9.25
CA GLU A 290 5.52 10.50 -9.49
C GLU A 290 5.93 11.34 -8.27
N ALA A 291 4.97 12.04 -7.63
CA ALA A 291 5.22 12.79 -6.41
C ALA A 291 5.66 11.88 -5.25
N GLN A 292 5.12 10.66 -5.19
CA GLN A 292 5.49 9.64 -4.21
C GLN A 292 6.75 8.85 -4.61
N ALA A 293 7.43 9.20 -5.70
CA ALA A 293 8.56 8.43 -6.25
C ALA A 293 8.28 6.92 -6.34
N ALA A 294 7.04 6.59 -6.63
CA ALA A 294 6.59 5.21 -6.80
C ALA A 294 6.98 4.67 -8.17
N SER A 295 7.08 3.35 -8.29
CA SER A 295 7.39 2.69 -9.56
C SER A 295 6.28 2.94 -10.60
N ASN A 296 6.66 3.12 -11.86
CA ASN A 296 5.70 3.32 -12.97
C ASN A 296 4.79 2.10 -13.19
N ASP A 297 5.25 0.90 -12.80
CA ASP A 297 4.51 -0.35 -12.82
C ASP A 297 3.82 -0.66 -11.48
N SER A 298 3.50 0.35 -10.70
CA SER A 298 2.92 0.20 -9.35
C SER A 298 1.59 -0.53 -9.36
N TYR A 299 0.72 -0.21 -10.32
CA TYR A 299 -0.61 -0.79 -10.35
C TYR A 299 -0.59 -2.26 -10.78
N ILE A 300 -1.15 -3.14 -9.94
CA ILE A 300 -1.42 -4.54 -10.26
C ILE A 300 -2.91 -4.79 -10.05
N PRO A 301 -3.65 -5.23 -11.08
CA PRO A 301 -5.09 -5.43 -10.98
C PRO A 301 -5.45 -6.56 -10.02
N SER A 302 -6.67 -6.54 -9.50
CA SER A 302 -7.18 -7.50 -8.49
C SER A 302 -6.92 -8.97 -8.87
N LYS A 303 -7.09 -9.32 -10.14
CA LYS A 303 -6.87 -10.70 -10.63
C LYS A 303 -5.43 -11.21 -10.42
N ASP A 304 -4.45 -10.33 -10.41
CA ASP A 304 -3.02 -10.65 -10.30
C ASP A 304 -2.46 -10.30 -8.91
N ALA A 305 -3.22 -9.52 -8.13
CA ALA A 305 -2.75 -8.99 -6.84
C ALA A 305 -2.53 -10.08 -5.78
N ALA A 306 -3.36 -11.12 -5.75
CA ALA A 306 -3.18 -12.23 -4.81
C ALA A 306 -1.89 -13.01 -5.07
N ALA A 307 -1.55 -13.27 -6.34
CA ALA A 307 -0.30 -13.93 -6.72
C ALA A 307 0.92 -13.06 -6.38
N PHE A 308 0.83 -11.75 -6.58
CA PHE A 308 1.86 -10.80 -6.16
C PHE A 308 2.07 -10.88 -4.64
N LEU A 309 1.01 -10.78 -3.85
CA LEU A 309 1.08 -10.86 -2.38
C LEU A 309 1.70 -12.18 -1.91
N GLN A 310 1.33 -13.31 -2.52
CA GLN A 310 1.93 -14.62 -2.19
C GLN A 310 3.44 -14.62 -2.47
N THR A 311 3.86 -14.07 -3.61
CA THR A 311 5.29 -13.95 -3.96
C THR A 311 6.05 -13.11 -2.93
N GLN A 312 5.47 -11.99 -2.46
CA GLN A 312 6.07 -11.16 -1.42
C GLN A 312 6.19 -11.92 -0.09
N LEU A 313 5.13 -12.62 0.31
CA LEU A 313 5.12 -13.41 1.56
C LEU A 313 6.18 -14.51 1.54
N ASP A 314 6.29 -15.23 0.42
CA ASP A 314 7.29 -16.30 0.28
C ASP A 314 8.73 -15.76 0.30
N ALA A 315 8.94 -14.54 -0.26
CA ALA A 315 10.24 -13.88 -0.17
C ALA A 315 10.57 -13.49 1.28
N MET A 316 9.62 -12.93 2.02
CA MET A 316 9.78 -12.57 3.44
C MET A 316 10.03 -13.81 4.30
N LYS A 317 9.27 -14.90 4.11
CA LYS A 317 9.47 -16.18 4.83
C LYS A 317 10.87 -16.74 4.60
N ARG A 318 11.36 -16.77 3.36
CA ARG A 318 12.73 -17.25 3.07
C ARG A 318 13.80 -16.46 3.83
N ILE A 319 13.60 -15.16 4.00
CA ILE A 319 14.54 -14.33 4.79
C ILE A 319 14.46 -14.73 6.26
N VAL A 320 13.25 -14.83 6.82
CA VAL A 320 13.05 -15.25 8.22
C VAL A 320 13.67 -16.62 8.48
N GLU A 321 13.47 -17.59 7.57
CA GLU A 321 14.05 -18.93 7.66
C GLU A 321 15.59 -18.93 7.59
N ALA A 322 16.17 -18.00 6.85
CA ALA A 322 17.63 -17.87 6.75
C ALA A 322 18.28 -17.15 7.95
N LEU A 323 17.49 -16.48 8.80
CA LEU A 323 18.03 -15.80 9.99
C LEU A 323 18.52 -16.83 11.02
N PRO A 324 19.58 -16.49 11.80
CA PRO A 324 20.00 -17.30 12.95
C PRO A 324 18.84 -17.52 13.93
N PHE A 325 18.85 -18.67 14.62
CA PHE A 325 17.76 -19.09 15.52
C PHE A 325 17.37 -18.00 16.52
N HIS A 326 18.33 -17.35 17.16
CA HIS A 326 18.07 -16.26 18.11
C HIS A 326 17.44 -15.03 17.47
N ALA A 327 17.71 -14.75 16.19
CA ALA A 327 17.08 -13.65 15.46
C ALA A 327 15.64 -13.97 15.01
N ARG A 328 15.26 -15.25 14.94
CA ARG A 328 13.88 -15.68 14.63
C ARG A 328 12.94 -15.52 15.82
N TYR A 329 13.48 -15.57 17.03
CA TYR A 329 12.74 -15.53 18.30
C TYR A 329 12.93 -14.20 19.06
N LEU A 330 13.38 -13.12 18.39
CA LEU A 330 13.44 -11.76 18.95
C LEU A 330 12.04 -11.17 19.27
N PHE A 331 10.99 -11.98 19.12
CA PHE A 331 9.64 -11.75 19.60
C PHE A 331 9.35 -12.58 20.86
N ASP A 332 10.40 -12.88 21.64
CA ASP A 332 10.20 -13.40 22.98
C ASP A 332 9.42 -12.33 23.79
N LYS A 333 8.54 -12.82 24.65
CA LYS A 333 7.64 -11.99 25.44
C LYS A 333 8.35 -10.83 26.17
N ASP A 334 9.62 -11.05 26.56
CA ASP A 334 10.45 -10.04 27.23
C ASP A 334 10.89 -8.89 26.31
N GLU A 335 10.96 -9.09 24.99
CA GLU A 335 11.21 -7.99 24.02
C GLU A 335 9.92 -7.29 23.61
N LEU A 336 8.80 -8.03 23.52
CA LEU A 336 7.48 -7.46 23.31
C LEU A 336 7.09 -6.52 24.47
N ASP A 337 7.42 -6.90 25.69
CA ASP A 337 7.18 -6.09 26.90
C ASP A 337 8.05 -4.81 26.99
N ARG A 338 9.18 -4.74 26.23
CA ARG A 338 10.00 -3.51 26.13
C ARG A 338 9.40 -2.46 25.19
N TYR A 339 8.48 -2.86 24.32
CA TYR A 339 7.86 -1.97 23.32
C TYR A 339 6.34 -2.20 23.30
N PRO A 340 5.62 -1.94 24.40
CA PRO A 340 4.20 -2.26 24.56
C PRO A 340 3.30 -1.58 23.52
N ASP A 341 3.72 -0.45 22.96
CA ASP A 341 2.97 0.31 21.94
C ASP A 341 3.21 -0.18 20.51
N THR A 342 4.02 -1.22 20.32
CA THR A 342 4.42 -1.73 18.99
C THR A 342 3.60 -2.95 18.55
N PHE A 343 2.84 -3.56 19.47
CA PHE A 343 2.03 -4.76 19.25
C PHE A 343 0.60 -4.64 19.73
#